data_1a94d96c29fbd2b0c3695550b672f02a
#
_entry.id   1a94d96c29fbd2b0c3695550b672f02a
#
_cell.length_a   1.000
_cell.length_b   1.000
_cell.length_c   1.000
_cell.angle_alpha   90.00
_cell.angle_beta   90.00
_cell.angle_gamma   90.00
#
_symmetry.space_group_name_H-M   'P 1'
#
loop_
_entity.id
_entity.type
_entity.pdbx_description
1 polymer ?
#
loop_
_entity_poly.entity_id
_entity_poly.type
_entity_poly.pdbx_seq_one_letter_code
_entity_poly.pdbx_strand_id
1 'polypeptide(L)'
;MDKILNLGRWIFPLSFLLYVGLHLGKPEVGASFVPVFLPFPLFWNYLTAALILAFIISAVSARYDKLAYALMALYVCLMALLVHLPRALSDMHGAGMMTAAAAKEQELEMINVFRNIMLAGALLAFARFVAKDRRIIG
;
A
#
# COMPACT_ATOMS: atom_id res chain seq x y z
N MET A 1 18.67 -24.51 2.45
CA MET A 1 17.33 -24.07 2.11
C MET A 1 16.89 -22.93 3.03
N ASP A 2 17.12 -23.00 4.33
CA ASP A 2 16.70 -21.98 5.33
C ASP A 2 17.28 -20.58 5.09
N LYS A 3 18.49 -20.47 4.57
CA LYS A 3 19.10 -19.17 4.23
C LYS A 3 18.33 -18.43 3.15
N ILE A 4 17.80 -19.15 2.14
CA ILE A 4 17.01 -18.56 1.05
C ILE A 4 15.62 -18.14 1.57
N LEU A 5 15.00 -18.98 2.38
CA LEU A 5 13.70 -18.67 2.97
C LEU A 5 13.77 -17.44 3.89
N ASN A 6 14.90 -17.28 4.60
CA ASN A 6 15.13 -16.10 5.44
C ASN A 6 15.30 -14.79 4.65
N LEU A 7 15.59 -14.83 3.35
CA LEU A 7 15.66 -13.62 2.52
C LEU A 7 14.32 -12.91 2.42
N GLY A 8 13.21 -13.65 2.43
CA GLY A 8 11.86 -13.06 2.38
C GLY A 8 11.61 -12.03 3.48
N ARG A 9 12.19 -12.25 4.66
CA ARG A 9 12.11 -11.31 5.79
C ARG A 9 12.69 -9.92 5.46
N TRP A 10 13.69 -9.85 4.60
CA TRP A 10 14.36 -8.62 4.20
C TRP A 10 13.79 -8.06 2.89
N ILE A 11 13.62 -8.94 1.89
CA ILE A 11 13.13 -8.54 0.56
C ILE A 11 11.74 -7.93 0.68
N PHE A 12 10.85 -8.52 1.48
CA PHE A 12 9.47 -8.07 1.57
C PHE A 12 9.36 -6.63 2.08
N PRO A 13 9.85 -6.25 3.27
CA PRO A 13 9.75 -4.85 3.71
C PRO A 13 10.60 -3.90 2.86
N LEU A 14 11.77 -4.32 2.35
CA LEU A 14 12.61 -3.45 1.52
C LEU A 14 12.00 -3.16 0.15
N SER A 15 11.14 -4.04 -0.39
CA SER A 15 10.43 -3.77 -1.63
C SER A 15 9.53 -2.54 -1.58
N PHE A 16 9.09 -2.14 -0.39
CA PHE A 16 8.32 -0.92 -0.19
C PHE A 16 9.11 0.37 -0.44
N LEU A 17 10.46 0.31 -0.50
CA LEU A 17 11.28 1.45 -0.93
C LEU A 17 10.90 1.95 -2.34
N LEU A 18 10.43 1.05 -3.21
CA LEU A 18 9.95 1.44 -4.54
C LEU A 18 8.74 2.40 -4.44
N TYR A 19 7.83 2.15 -3.50
CA TYR A 19 6.70 3.06 -3.26
C TYR A 19 7.16 4.39 -2.67
N VAL A 20 8.09 4.38 -1.72
CA VAL A 20 8.70 5.63 -1.21
C VAL A 20 9.31 6.42 -2.36
N GLY A 21 10.08 5.76 -3.24
CA GLY A 21 10.67 6.38 -4.42
C GLY A 21 9.63 7.00 -5.36
N LEU A 22 8.50 6.35 -5.58
CA LEU A 22 7.41 6.90 -6.40
C LEU A 22 6.76 8.14 -5.75
N HIS A 23 6.47 8.08 -4.45
CA HIS A 23 5.87 9.21 -3.72
C HIS A 23 6.78 10.44 -3.66
N LEU A 24 8.10 10.23 -3.61
CA LEU A 24 9.08 11.32 -3.57
C LEU A 24 9.48 11.80 -4.97
N GLY A 25 9.60 10.88 -5.93
CA GLY A 25 10.05 11.20 -7.29
C GLY A 25 8.95 11.73 -8.22
N LYS A 26 7.68 11.39 -7.94
CA LYS A 26 6.50 11.85 -8.71
C LYS A 26 5.34 12.19 -7.78
N PRO A 27 5.50 13.20 -6.92
CA PRO A 27 4.54 13.50 -5.86
C PRO A 27 3.14 13.86 -6.39
N GLU A 28 3.05 14.46 -7.57
CA GLU A 28 1.77 14.82 -8.21
C GLU A 28 0.96 13.58 -8.57
N VAL A 29 1.64 12.50 -8.99
CA VAL A 29 0.97 11.22 -9.27
C VAL A 29 0.39 10.62 -7.99
N GLY A 30 1.15 10.58 -6.90
CA GLY A 30 0.63 10.11 -5.61
C GLY A 30 -0.51 10.99 -5.09
N ALA A 31 -0.39 12.32 -5.24
CA ALA A 31 -1.43 13.27 -4.85
C ALA A 31 -2.75 13.09 -5.64
N SER A 32 -2.69 12.65 -6.90
CA SER A 32 -3.89 12.40 -7.70
C SER A 32 -4.76 11.23 -7.21
N PHE A 33 -4.21 10.35 -6.36
CA PHE A 33 -4.95 9.27 -5.72
C PHE A 33 -5.65 9.70 -4.42
N VAL A 34 -5.34 10.88 -3.89
CA VAL A 34 -5.97 11.39 -2.68
C VAL A 34 -7.42 11.74 -2.99
N PRO A 35 -8.41 11.23 -2.20
CA PRO A 35 -9.80 11.53 -2.39
C PRO A 35 -10.07 13.04 -2.38
N VAL A 36 -10.94 13.50 -3.28
CA VAL A 36 -11.22 14.94 -3.51
C VAL A 36 -11.77 15.70 -2.27
N PHE A 37 -12.35 14.98 -1.31
CA PHE A 37 -12.83 15.56 -0.06
C PHE A 37 -11.72 15.85 0.96
N LEU A 38 -10.50 15.36 0.73
CA LEU A 38 -9.34 15.60 1.59
C LEU A 38 -8.56 16.82 1.07
N PRO A 39 -8.36 17.87 1.88
CA PRO A 39 -7.55 19.02 1.50
C PRO A 39 -6.06 18.65 1.44
N PHE A 40 -5.29 19.45 0.72
CA PHE A 40 -3.83 19.34 0.64
C PHE A 40 -3.31 17.98 0.15
N PRO A 41 -3.59 17.55 -1.11
CA PRO A 41 -3.23 16.23 -1.61
C PRO A 41 -1.73 15.90 -1.48
N LEU A 42 -0.85 16.87 -1.70
CA LEU A 42 0.60 16.69 -1.54
C LEU A 42 1.00 16.36 -0.10
N PHE A 43 0.32 16.93 0.90
CA PHE A 43 0.57 16.57 2.30
C PHE A 43 0.28 15.09 2.54
N TRP A 44 -0.84 14.58 2.08
CA TRP A 44 -1.20 13.16 2.21
C TRP A 44 -0.25 12.24 1.47
N ASN A 45 0.22 12.66 0.28
CA ASN A 45 1.24 11.93 -0.46
C ASN A 45 2.56 11.80 0.34
N TYR A 46 3.07 12.89 0.91
CA TYR A 46 4.30 12.85 1.70
C TYR A 46 4.12 12.13 3.04
N LEU A 47 2.96 12.27 3.68
CA LEU A 47 2.63 11.52 4.89
C LEU A 47 2.64 10.01 4.60
N THR A 48 2.09 9.58 3.46
CA THR A 48 2.14 8.19 3.01
C THR A 48 3.57 7.70 2.86
N ALA A 49 4.44 8.48 2.19
CA ALA A 49 5.86 8.14 2.06
C ALA A 49 6.55 7.97 3.42
N ALA A 50 6.26 8.88 4.36
CA ALA A 50 6.82 8.82 5.72
C ALA A 50 6.32 7.57 6.49
N LEU A 51 5.03 7.23 6.39
CA LEU A 51 4.47 6.03 7.02
C LEU A 51 5.06 4.74 6.44
N ILE A 52 5.23 4.67 5.12
CA ILE A 52 5.90 3.52 4.48
C ILE A 52 7.35 3.41 4.95
N LEU A 53 8.07 4.52 5.03
CA LEU A 53 9.45 4.53 5.53
C LEU A 53 9.54 4.08 6.99
N ALA A 54 8.63 4.56 7.85
CA ALA A 54 8.54 4.13 9.25
C ALA A 54 8.25 2.62 9.37
N PHE A 55 7.37 2.08 8.53
CA PHE A 55 7.13 0.64 8.42
C PHE A 55 8.40 -0.12 8.08
N ILE A 56 9.15 0.30 7.04
CA ILE A 56 10.39 -0.35 6.61
C ILE A 56 11.40 -0.36 7.76
N ILE A 57 11.62 0.79 8.42
CA ILE A 57 12.55 0.91 9.55
C ILE A 57 12.15 -0.02 10.69
N SER A 58 10.86 -0.08 11.05
CA SER A 58 10.35 -0.97 12.10
C SER A 58 10.54 -2.44 11.76
N ALA A 59 10.19 -2.83 10.52
CA ALA A 59 10.31 -4.20 10.05
C ALA A 59 11.77 -4.69 10.00
N VAL A 60 12.69 -3.85 9.50
CA VAL A 60 14.12 -4.16 9.39
C VAL A 60 14.80 -4.20 10.76
N SER A 61 14.50 -3.23 11.64
CA SER A 61 15.08 -3.16 12.99
C SER A 61 14.46 -4.18 13.98
N ALA A 62 13.38 -4.84 13.61
CA ALA A 62 12.57 -5.71 14.46
C ALA A 62 12.09 -5.01 15.75
N ARG A 63 11.87 -3.68 15.69
CA ARG A 63 11.30 -2.87 16.78
C ARG A 63 9.91 -2.43 16.37
N TYR A 64 8.90 -2.79 17.15
CA TYR A 64 7.48 -2.58 16.84
C TYR A 64 7.04 -3.19 15.50
N ASP A 65 7.81 -4.17 14.99
CA ASP A 65 7.61 -4.75 13.66
C ASP A 65 6.22 -5.40 13.53
N LYS A 66 5.72 -6.08 14.54
CA LYS A 66 4.39 -6.68 14.53
C LYS A 66 3.30 -5.63 14.37
N LEU A 67 3.38 -4.53 15.15
CA LEU A 67 2.47 -3.40 15.03
C LEU A 67 2.59 -2.75 13.64
N ALA A 68 3.82 -2.54 13.16
CA ALA A 68 4.08 -1.93 11.86
C ALA A 68 3.48 -2.75 10.71
N TYR A 69 3.63 -4.07 10.72
CA TYR A 69 3.00 -4.96 9.74
C TYR A 69 1.47 -4.90 9.81
N ALA A 70 0.89 -4.89 11.01
CA ALA A 70 -0.57 -4.81 11.20
C ALA A 70 -1.13 -3.46 10.71
N LEU A 71 -0.47 -2.35 11.04
CA LEU A 71 -0.86 -1.01 10.58
C LEU A 71 -0.70 -0.86 9.06
N MET A 72 0.36 -1.41 8.48
CA MET A 72 0.54 -1.39 7.03
C MET A 72 -0.52 -2.25 6.33
N ALA A 73 -0.91 -3.40 6.90
CA ALA A 73 -2.02 -4.20 6.38
C ALA A 73 -3.34 -3.42 6.39
N LEU A 74 -3.63 -2.73 7.49
CA LEU A 74 -4.80 -1.85 7.57
C LEU A 74 -4.73 -0.74 6.51
N TYR A 75 -3.57 -0.09 6.37
CA TYR A 75 -3.37 0.98 5.39
C TYR A 75 -3.65 0.51 3.95
N VAL A 76 -3.07 -0.62 3.52
CA VAL A 76 -3.32 -1.10 2.15
C VAL A 76 -4.75 -1.59 1.94
N CYS A 77 -5.44 -2.12 2.97
CA CYS A 77 -6.87 -2.40 2.91
C CYS A 77 -7.69 -1.11 2.71
N LEU A 78 -7.37 -0.05 3.44
CA LEU A 78 -8.03 1.25 3.27
C LEU A 78 -7.80 1.82 1.88
N MET A 79 -6.58 1.71 1.34
CA MET A 79 -6.29 2.12 -0.05
C MET A 79 -7.09 1.31 -1.06
N ALA A 80 -7.21 -0.01 -0.87
CA ALA A 80 -8.05 -0.85 -1.73
C ALA A 80 -9.50 -0.39 -1.74
N LEU A 81 -10.09 -0.17 -0.55
CA LEU A 81 -11.52 0.08 -0.38
C LEU A 81 -11.92 1.53 -0.63
N LEU A 82 -11.10 2.50 -0.21
CA LEU A 82 -11.46 3.92 -0.24
C LEU A 82 -10.94 4.67 -1.47
N VAL A 83 -9.91 4.13 -2.12
CA VAL A 83 -9.28 4.78 -3.28
C VAL A 83 -9.50 3.95 -4.54
N HIS A 84 -8.96 2.73 -4.57
CA HIS A 84 -8.95 1.95 -5.80
C HIS A 84 -10.32 1.37 -6.16
N LEU A 85 -11.08 0.84 -5.20
CA LEU A 85 -12.39 0.25 -5.48
C LEU A 85 -13.40 1.28 -6.01
N PRO A 86 -13.59 2.48 -5.42
CA PRO A 86 -14.47 3.47 -5.99
C PRO A 86 -14.06 3.90 -7.39
N ARG A 87 -12.76 4.03 -7.67
CA ARG A 87 -12.24 4.38 -9.01
C ARG A 87 -12.48 3.25 -10.01
N ALA A 88 -12.30 1.98 -9.61
CA ALA A 88 -12.58 0.82 -10.45
C ALA A 88 -14.07 0.66 -10.78
N LEU A 89 -14.97 1.11 -9.88
CA LEU A 89 -16.43 1.01 -10.06
C LEU A 89 -17.04 2.30 -10.58
N SER A 90 -16.29 3.42 -10.65
CA SER A 90 -16.83 4.67 -11.15
C SER A 90 -17.14 4.54 -12.65
N ASP A 91 -18.39 4.86 -13.00
CA ASP A 91 -18.76 5.12 -14.39
C ASP A 91 -18.05 6.41 -14.82
N MET A 92 -16.79 6.30 -15.26
CA MET A 92 -16.02 7.43 -15.78
C MET A 92 -16.62 7.98 -17.09
N HIS A 93 -17.81 7.49 -17.48
CA HIS A 93 -18.50 7.75 -18.71
C HIS A 93 -19.92 8.22 -18.40
N GLY A 94 -20.12 9.49 -18.37
CA GLY A 94 -21.48 9.99 -18.61
C GLY A 94 -21.99 9.41 -19.94
N ALA A 95 -23.14 8.78 -19.96
CA ALA A 95 -24.00 8.35 -21.07
C ALA A 95 -23.39 8.10 -22.48
N GLY A 96 -22.08 7.89 -22.60
CA GLY A 96 -21.32 7.69 -23.84
C GLY A 96 -20.61 6.33 -23.86
N MET A 97 -20.20 5.90 -25.06
CA MET A 97 -19.46 4.65 -25.29
C MET A 97 -18.11 4.69 -24.56
N MET A 98 -17.84 3.68 -23.71
CA MET A 98 -16.56 3.54 -22.99
C MET A 98 -15.39 3.54 -23.99
N THR A 99 -14.42 4.44 -23.79
CA THR A 99 -13.20 4.42 -24.60
C THR A 99 -12.28 3.28 -24.13
N ALA A 100 -11.48 2.72 -25.05
CA ALA A 100 -10.51 1.68 -24.69
C ALA A 100 -9.52 2.14 -23.60
N ALA A 101 -9.16 3.41 -23.59
CA ALA A 101 -8.29 4.00 -22.56
C ALA A 101 -8.94 3.97 -21.16
N ALA A 102 -10.21 4.32 -21.07
CA ALA A 102 -10.95 4.34 -19.81
C ALA A 102 -11.21 2.91 -19.30
N ALA A 103 -11.54 1.97 -20.19
CA ALA A 103 -11.66 0.55 -19.82
C ALA A 103 -10.36 0.02 -19.21
N LYS A 104 -9.23 0.36 -19.83
CA LYS A 104 -7.91 -0.02 -19.32
C LYS A 104 -7.61 0.60 -17.96
N GLU A 105 -7.98 1.84 -17.72
CA GLU A 105 -7.80 2.50 -16.42
C GLU A 105 -8.62 1.82 -15.32
N GLN A 106 -9.89 1.48 -15.57
CA GLN A 106 -10.72 0.72 -14.63
C GLN A 106 -10.14 -0.66 -14.33
N GLU A 107 -9.65 -1.36 -15.34
CA GLU A 107 -8.99 -2.66 -15.15
C GLU A 107 -7.75 -2.53 -14.27
N LEU A 108 -6.92 -1.53 -14.49
CA LEU A 108 -5.73 -1.26 -13.66
C LEU A 108 -6.10 -0.93 -12.21
N GLU A 109 -7.18 -0.17 -11.99
CA GLU A 109 -7.66 0.11 -10.62
C GLU A 109 -8.21 -1.16 -9.94
N MET A 110 -8.90 -2.03 -10.66
CA MET A 110 -9.34 -3.34 -10.14
C MET A 110 -8.15 -4.24 -9.79
N ILE A 111 -7.10 -4.26 -10.62
CA ILE A 111 -5.84 -4.95 -10.32
C ILE A 111 -5.20 -4.39 -9.05
N ASN A 112 -5.24 -3.07 -8.84
CA ASN A 112 -4.76 -2.43 -7.63
C ASN A 112 -5.55 -2.87 -6.38
N VAL A 113 -6.87 -3.04 -6.48
CA VAL A 113 -7.70 -3.60 -5.38
C VAL A 113 -7.20 -5.00 -5.01
N PHE A 114 -7.10 -5.91 -5.98
CA PHE A 114 -6.65 -7.28 -5.73
C PHE A 114 -5.24 -7.33 -5.15
N ARG A 115 -4.32 -6.56 -5.72
CA ARG A 115 -2.94 -6.49 -5.23
C ARG A 115 -2.87 -6.01 -3.78
N ASN A 116 -3.63 -4.99 -3.41
CA ASN A 116 -3.64 -4.49 -2.04
C ASN A 116 -4.25 -5.49 -1.05
N ILE A 117 -5.30 -6.24 -1.45
CA ILE A 117 -5.88 -7.30 -0.61
C ILE A 117 -4.87 -8.45 -0.43
N MET A 118 -4.21 -8.89 -1.50
CA MET A 118 -3.15 -9.90 -1.40
C MET A 118 -2.00 -9.44 -0.51
N LEU A 119 -1.59 -8.19 -0.65
CA LEU A 119 -0.53 -7.57 0.15
C LEU A 119 -0.93 -7.48 1.62
N ALA A 120 -2.18 -7.13 1.94
CA ALA A 120 -2.70 -7.13 3.31
C ALA A 120 -2.61 -8.54 3.93
N GLY A 121 -2.99 -9.58 3.20
CA GLY A 121 -2.85 -10.96 3.65
C GLY A 121 -1.41 -11.34 3.96
N ALA A 122 -0.47 -10.98 3.07
CA ALA A 122 0.95 -11.20 3.29
C ALA A 122 1.47 -10.43 4.53
N LEU A 123 1.12 -9.16 4.68
CA LEU A 123 1.50 -8.34 5.84
C LEU A 123 0.98 -8.93 7.16
N LEU A 124 -0.25 -9.42 7.21
CA LEU A 124 -0.81 -10.11 8.38
C LEU A 124 -0.08 -11.42 8.67
N ALA A 125 0.29 -12.18 7.65
CA ALA A 125 1.11 -13.38 7.81
C ALA A 125 2.51 -13.03 8.38
N PHE A 126 3.14 -11.97 7.90
CA PHE A 126 4.41 -11.49 8.45
C PHE A 126 4.25 -11.01 9.90
N ALA A 127 3.17 -10.29 10.22
CA ALA A 127 2.86 -9.90 11.60
C ALA A 127 2.73 -11.12 12.53
N ARG A 128 2.14 -12.21 12.02
CA ARG A 128 1.89 -13.43 12.81
C ARG A 128 3.12 -14.31 12.97
N PHE A 129 3.87 -14.55 11.88
CA PHE A 129 4.87 -15.62 11.82
C PHE A 129 6.31 -15.11 11.77
N VAL A 130 6.56 -13.86 11.36
CA VAL A 130 7.91 -13.31 11.14
C VAL A 130 8.29 -12.25 12.15
N ALA A 131 7.34 -11.40 12.55
CA ALA A 131 7.54 -10.31 13.50
C ALA A 131 7.99 -10.82 14.87
N LYS A 132 8.90 -10.09 15.50
CA LYS A 132 9.56 -10.50 16.76
C LYS A 132 9.10 -9.70 17.97
N ASP A 133 8.79 -8.42 17.77
CA ASP A 133 8.40 -7.52 18.86
C ASP A 133 6.93 -7.71 19.24
N ARG A 134 6.68 -8.13 20.47
CA ARG A 134 5.35 -8.39 21.00
C ARG A 134 4.90 -7.39 22.07
N ARG A 135 5.60 -6.28 22.21
CA ARG A 135 5.35 -5.34 23.33
C ARG A 135 3.98 -4.68 23.30
N ILE A 136 3.41 -4.46 22.12
CA ILE A 136 2.13 -3.76 21.95
C ILE A 136 1.02 -4.74 21.55
N ILE A 137 1.32 -5.65 20.63
CA ILE A 137 0.36 -6.66 20.16
C ILE A 137 0.97 -8.03 20.44
N GLY A 138 0.51 -8.70 21.45
CA GLY A 138 1.00 -9.99 21.92
C GLY A 138 0.82 -11.18 20.96
#